data_572ae0b1a886a6f7fe05726e3ebcda04
#
_entry.id   572ae0b1a886a6f7fe05726e3ebcda04
#
_cell.length_a   1.000
_cell.length_b   1.000
_cell.length_c   1.000
_cell.angle_alpha   90.00
_cell.angle_beta   90.00
_cell.angle_gamma   90.00
#
_symmetry.space_group_name_H-M   'P 1'
#
loop_
_entity.id
_entity.type
_entity.pdbx_description
1 polymer ?
#
loop_
_entity_poly.entity_id
_entity_poly.type
_entity_poly.pdbx_seq_one_letter_code
_entity_poly.pdbx_strand_id
1 'polypeptide(L)'
;MILSPVLGALAQASDALTLAAADPQSGAEAAVDTTIDVTLLFLGPIIGACLGVVASIVLSVLARRALAKSAMASSILNRVRRPAHFAFATWGAWVGLGIALVNPRLTDWGGASVTTFLMHLLLIVGLACMTWMGYSAAWVFEDAAKARQTSDNGLSRRFETRAQVLRRFAQVVIAVVGTIAIIGTFDAARHAMTTVLASAGV
;
A
#
# COMPACT_ATOMS: atom_id res chain seq x y z
N MET A 1 1.79 -21.43 12.35
CA MET A 1 3.17 -20.91 12.29
C MET A 1 3.28 -19.40 12.61
N ILE A 2 2.18 -18.70 12.89
CA ILE A 2 2.15 -17.24 13.20
C ILE A 2 2.31 -16.95 14.72
N LEU A 3 2.10 -17.92 15.59
CA LEU A 3 2.17 -17.75 17.05
C LEU A 3 3.60 -17.81 17.65
N SER A 4 4.53 -18.38 16.93
CA SER A 4 5.93 -18.54 17.38
C SER A 4 6.65 -17.20 17.64
N PRO A 5 6.55 -16.15 16.78
CA PRO A 5 7.21 -14.89 17.03
C PRO A 5 6.59 -14.09 18.19
N VAL A 6 5.28 -14.23 18.40
CA VAL A 6 4.58 -13.55 19.52
C VAL A 6 4.98 -14.15 20.86
N LEU A 7 5.15 -15.47 20.94
CA LEU A 7 5.64 -16.16 22.13
C LEU A 7 7.10 -15.83 22.42
N GLY A 8 7.93 -15.65 21.39
CA GLY A 8 9.31 -15.19 21.55
C GLY A 8 9.41 -13.78 22.11
N ALA A 9 8.58 -12.86 21.62
CA ALA A 9 8.54 -11.48 22.11
C ALA A 9 8.00 -11.39 23.56
N LEU A 10 7.05 -12.24 23.93
CA LEU A 10 6.55 -12.33 25.31
C LEU A 10 7.59 -12.93 26.26
N ALA A 11 8.35 -13.92 25.82
CA ALA A 11 9.44 -14.51 26.61
C ALA A 11 10.56 -13.48 26.85
N GLN A 12 10.95 -12.70 25.84
CA GLN A 12 11.94 -11.62 25.99
C GLN A 12 11.43 -10.49 26.89
N ALA A 13 10.16 -10.15 26.83
CA ALA A 13 9.56 -9.17 27.74
C ALA A 13 9.54 -9.69 29.20
N SER A 14 9.33 -10.98 29.42
CA SER A 14 9.39 -11.58 30.75
C SER A 14 10.82 -11.61 31.31
N ASP A 15 11.81 -11.89 30.48
CA ASP A 15 13.23 -11.89 30.88
C ASP A 15 13.72 -10.47 31.18
N ALA A 16 13.30 -9.47 30.40
CA ALA A 16 13.58 -8.06 30.67
C ALA A 16 12.94 -7.59 32.00
N LEU A 17 11.74 -8.03 32.31
CA LEU A 17 11.08 -7.75 33.59
C LEU A 17 11.77 -8.41 34.78
N THR A 18 12.30 -9.62 34.62
CA THR A 18 13.07 -10.31 35.69
C THR A 18 14.45 -9.69 35.90
N LEU A 19 15.11 -9.24 34.86
CA LEU A 19 16.36 -8.46 34.94
C LEU A 19 16.16 -7.07 35.59
N ALA A 20 15.04 -6.39 35.24
CA ALA A 20 14.68 -5.12 35.85
C ALA A 20 14.37 -5.22 37.34
N ALA A 21 13.90 -6.39 37.79
CA ALA A 21 13.65 -6.65 39.21
C ALA A 21 14.97 -6.92 40.01
N ALA A 22 16.04 -7.35 39.32
CA ALA A 22 17.33 -7.66 39.95
C ALA A 22 18.23 -6.42 40.12
N ASP A 23 18.13 -5.44 39.18
CA ASP A 23 18.85 -4.16 39.27
C ASP A 23 17.97 -3.03 38.72
N PRO A 24 17.36 -2.20 39.59
CA PRO A 24 16.37 -1.19 39.16
C PRO A 24 16.99 -0.10 38.26
N GLN A 25 18.30 0.14 38.30
CA GLN A 25 18.93 1.14 37.45
C GLN A 25 19.14 0.61 36.02
N SER A 26 19.68 -0.61 35.88
CA SER A 26 19.85 -1.25 34.57
C SER A 26 18.51 -1.55 33.88
N GLY A 27 17.48 -1.89 34.67
CA GLY A 27 16.12 -2.10 34.17
C GLY A 27 15.47 -0.82 33.67
N ALA A 28 15.70 0.30 34.31
CA ALA A 28 15.15 1.60 33.89
C ALA A 28 15.83 2.07 32.57
N GLU A 29 17.14 1.92 32.45
CA GLU A 29 17.87 2.26 31.22
C GLU A 29 17.43 1.38 30.03
N ALA A 30 17.30 0.07 30.23
CA ALA A 30 16.80 -0.85 29.19
C ALA A 30 15.36 -0.54 28.79
N ALA A 31 14.50 -0.16 29.73
CA ALA A 31 13.12 0.23 29.44
C ALA A 31 13.04 1.55 28.63
N VAL A 32 13.91 2.52 28.94
CA VAL A 32 14.00 3.79 28.21
C VAL A 32 14.49 3.55 26.78
N ASP A 33 15.56 2.76 26.60
CA ASP A 33 16.09 2.43 25.27
C ASP A 33 15.05 1.69 24.42
N THR A 34 14.36 0.69 24.98
CA THR A 34 13.28 -0.02 24.30
C THR A 34 12.13 0.93 23.90
N THR A 35 11.78 1.88 24.77
CA THR A 35 10.72 2.86 24.49
C THR A 35 11.11 3.80 23.35
N ILE A 36 12.37 4.24 23.31
CA ILE A 36 12.91 5.09 22.25
C ILE A 36 12.90 4.34 20.91
N ASP A 37 13.34 3.09 20.89
CA ASP A 37 13.41 2.28 19.68
C ASP A 37 12.00 1.98 19.12
N VAL A 38 11.05 1.63 19.96
CA VAL A 38 9.64 1.45 19.56
C VAL A 38 9.05 2.76 19.03
N THR A 39 9.33 3.87 19.69
CA THR A 39 8.84 5.18 19.24
C THR A 39 9.39 5.55 17.87
N LEU A 40 10.68 5.35 17.64
CA LEU A 40 11.33 5.61 16.34
C LEU A 40 10.80 4.69 15.24
N LEU A 41 10.50 3.43 15.57
CA LEU A 41 9.92 2.46 14.63
C LEU A 41 8.55 2.92 14.10
N PHE A 42 7.70 3.51 14.95
CA PHE A 42 6.38 4.02 14.54
C PHE A 42 6.44 5.43 13.95
N LEU A 43 7.42 6.23 14.36
CA LEU A 43 7.57 7.61 13.89
C LEU A 43 7.92 7.65 12.38
N GLY A 44 8.78 6.75 11.91
CA GLY A 44 9.16 6.64 10.50
C GLY A 44 7.94 6.48 9.56
N PRO A 45 7.12 5.44 9.74
CA PRO A 45 5.90 5.25 8.93
C PRO A 45 4.91 6.42 9.05
N ILE A 46 4.75 7.02 10.22
CA ILE A 46 3.83 8.16 10.43
C ILE A 46 4.30 9.37 9.62
N ILE A 47 5.56 9.74 9.74
CA ILE A 47 6.16 10.85 8.98
C ILE A 47 6.08 10.54 7.48
N GLY A 48 6.43 9.32 7.08
CA GLY A 48 6.34 8.89 5.69
C GLY A 48 4.92 8.95 5.14
N ALA A 49 3.91 8.51 5.92
CA ALA A 49 2.51 8.62 5.55
C ALA A 49 2.07 10.08 5.37
N CYS A 50 2.45 10.97 6.31
CA CYS A 50 2.16 12.39 6.23
C CYS A 50 2.77 13.02 4.97
N LEU A 51 4.03 12.73 4.68
CA LEU A 51 4.71 13.20 3.46
C LEU A 51 4.03 12.65 2.20
N GLY A 52 3.61 11.37 2.21
CA GLY A 52 2.85 10.75 1.13
C GLY A 52 1.52 11.48 0.86
N VAL A 53 0.78 11.80 1.91
CA VAL A 53 -0.47 12.58 1.78
C VAL A 53 -0.20 13.98 1.22
N VAL A 54 0.81 14.67 1.72
CA VAL A 54 1.20 16.00 1.21
C VAL A 54 1.59 15.92 -0.26
N ALA A 55 2.41 14.94 -0.65
CA ALA A 55 2.77 14.70 -2.05
C ALA A 55 1.53 14.45 -2.93
N SER A 56 0.58 13.65 -2.45
CA SER A 56 -0.68 13.38 -3.14
C SER A 56 -1.52 14.65 -3.32
N ILE A 57 -1.59 15.53 -2.31
CA ILE A 57 -2.30 16.81 -2.39
C ILE A 57 -1.62 17.71 -3.43
N VAL A 58 -0.31 17.86 -3.36
CA VAL A 58 0.46 18.68 -4.30
C VAL A 58 0.27 18.16 -5.73
N LEU A 59 0.42 16.86 -5.94
CA LEU A 59 0.22 16.23 -7.25
C LEU A 59 -1.20 16.45 -7.78
N SER A 60 -2.22 16.33 -6.92
CA SER A 60 -3.61 16.54 -7.32
C SER A 60 -3.89 18.02 -7.67
N VAL A 61 -3.26 18.99 -7.00
CA VAL A 61 -3.35 20.41 -7.32
C VAL A 61 -2.65 20.71 -8.66
N LEU A 62 -1.45 20.16 -8.85
CA LEU A 62 -0.70 20.32 -10.10
C LEU A 62 -1.46 19.71 -11.28
N ALA A 63 -1.98 18.48 -11.10
CA ALA A 63 -2.78 17.81 -12.12
C ALA A 63 -4.06 18.59 -12.47
N ARG A 64 -4.74 19.21 -11.47
CA ARG A 64 -5.89 20.08 -11.73
C ARG A 64 -5.51 21.31 -12.55
N ARG A 65 -4.37 21.94 -12.24
CA ARG A 65 -3.89 23.11 -13.00
C ARG A 65 -3.52 22.73 -14.44
N ALA A 66 -2.81 21.60 -14.62
CA ALA A 66 -2.40 21.13 -15.94
C ALA A 66 -3.60 20.70 -16.80
N LEU A 67 -4.61 20.08 -16.19
CA LEU A 67 -5.78 19.52 -16.86
C LEU A 67 -7.03 20.42 -16.80
N ALA A 68 -6.90 21.66 -16.33
CA ALA A 68 -8.03 22.62 -16.18
C ALA A 68 -8.80 22.87 -17.48
N LYS A 69 -8.16 22.68 -18.63
CA LYS A 69 -8.77 22.86 -19.95
C LYS A 69 -9.65 21.68 -20.41
N SER A 70 -9.64 20.54 -19.68
CA SER A 70 -10.38 19.33 -20.05
C SER A 70 -11.40 18.96 -18.96
N ALA A 71 -12.69 19.14 -19.26
CA ALA A 71 -13.77 18.77 -18.36
C ALA A 71 -13.75 17.26 -18.00
N MET A 72 -13.30 16.42 -18.94
CA MET A 72 -13.15 14.98 -18.76
C MET A 72 -12.06 14.63 -17.74
N ALA A 73 -10.93 15.30 -17.82
CA ALA A 73 -9.81 15.08 -16.92
C ALA A 73 -10.12 15.48 -15.46
N SER A 74 -10.94 16.53 -15.27
CA SER A 74 -11.38 16.97 -13.95
C SER A 74 -12.31 15.95 -13.26
N SER A 75 -13.19 15.28 -14.01
CA SER A 75 -14.05 14.20 -13.51
C SER A 75 -13.23 13.00 -13.03
N ILE A 76 -12.24 12.58 -13.82
CA ILE A 76 -11.30 11.51 -13.48
C ILE A 76 -10.58 11.82 -12.18
N LEU A 77 -10.00 13.01 -12.10
CA LEU A 77 -9.19 13.44 -10.97
C LEU A 77 -9.98 13.44 -9.66
N ASN A 78 -11.25 13.87 -9.70
CA ASN A 78 -12.12 13.86 -8.52
C ASN A 78 -12.42 12.44 -8.03
N ARG A 79 -12.58 11.48 -8.94
CA ARG A 79 -12.90 10.09 -8.61
C ARG A 79 -11.68 9.33 -8.07
N VAL A 80 -10.52 9.54 -8.66
CA VAL A 80 -9.27 8.88 -8.28
C VAL A 80 -8.62 9.51 -7.04
N ARG A 81 -9.01 10.73 -6.68
CA ARG A 81 -8.39 11.49 -5.57
C ARG A 81 -8.39 10.72 -4.24
N ARG A 82 -9.53 10.14 -3.84
CA ARG A 82 -9.63 9.41 -2.57
C ARG A 82 -8.69 8.19 -2.54
N PRO A 83 -8.77 7.24 -3.49
CA PRO A 83 -7.85 6.11 -3.49
C PRO A 83 -6.38 6.52 -3.68
N ALA A 84 -6.10 7.61 -4.40
CA ALA A 84 -4.74 8.14 -4.53
C ALA A 84 -4.16 8.60 -3.19
N HIS A 85 -4.93 9.32 -2.36
CA HIS A 85 -4.44 9.72 -1.03
C HIS A 85 -4.06 8.51 -0.18
N PHE A 86 -4.88 7.46 -0.17
CA PHE A 86 -4.57 6.22 0.56
C PHE A 86 -3.35 5.51 -0.01
N ALA A 87 -3.24 5.40 -1.33
CA ALA A 87 -2.09 4.80 -1.98
C ALA A 87 -0.79 5.53 -1.63
N PHE A 88 -0.76 6.87 -1.78
CA PHE A 88 0.42 7.66 -1.45
C PHE A 88 0.76 7.64 0.04
N ALA A 89 -0.24 7.64 0.93
CA ALA A 89 -0.02 7.50 2.36
C ALA A 89 0.63 6.15 2.70
N THR A 90 0.12 5.06 2.14
CA THR A 90 0.64 3.71 2.40
C THR A 90 2.04 3.53 1.85
N TRP A 91 2.30 4.00 0.62
CA TRP A 91 3.64 3.97 0.04
C TRP A 91 4.61 4.88 0.79
N GLY A 92 4.15 6.05 1.23
CA GLY A 92 4.93 6.93 2.09
C GLY A 92 5.28 6.27 3.42
N ALA A 93 4.32 5.60 4.06
CA ALA A 93 4.57 4.84 5.29
C ALA A 93 5.58 3.70 5.07
N TRP A 94 5.47 2.98 3.95
CA TRP A 94 6.39 1.91 3.60
C TRP A 94 7.82 2.42 3.41
N VAL A 95 7.99 3.53 2.68
CA VAL A 95 9.30 4.18 2.50
C VAL A 95 9.83 4.71 3.84
N GLY A 96 8.98 5.37 4.64
CA GLY A 96 9.34 5.89 5.96
C GLY A 96 9.82 4.80 6.91
N LEU A 97 9.15 3.64 6.90
CA LEU A 97 9.59 2.47 7.66
C LEU A 97 10.93 1.94 7.14
N GLY A 98 11.10 1.86 5.81
CA GLY A 98 12.37 1.44 5.19
C GLY A 98 13.54 2.34 5.59
N ILE A 99 13.33 3.67 5.62
CA ILE A 99 14.33 4.63 6.07
C ILE A 99 14.65 4.45 7.57
N ALA A 100 13.63 4.25 8.40
CA ALA A 100 13.81 4.00 9.82
C ALA A 100 14.66 2.73 10.07
N LEU A 101 14.47 1.68 9.28
CA LEU A 101 15.23 0.42 9.38
C LEU A 101 16.69 0.51 8.90
N VAL A 102 17.10 1.60 8.27
CA VAL A 102 18.54 1.85 7.97
C VAL A 102 19.33 2.11 9.26
N ASN A 103 18.66 2.48 10.36
CA ASN A 103 19.32 2.65 11.66
C ASN A 103 19.64 1.27 12.26
N PRO A 104 20.94 0.95 12.49
CA PRO A 104 21.36 -0.38 12.98
C PRO A 104 20.78 -0.73 14.36
N ARG A 105 20.47 0.25 15.20
CA ARG A 105 19.85 0.03 16.52
C ARG A 105 18.46 -0.63 16.43
N LEU A 106 17.71 -0.35 15.35
CA LEU A 106 16.36 -0.91 15.14
C LEU A 106 16.38 -2.33 14.55
N THR A 107 17.51 -2.75 13.96
CA THR A 107 17.71 -4.10 13.42
C THR A 107 18.17 -5.10 14.47
N ASP A 108 18.91 -4.65 15.46
CA ASP A 108 19.45 -5.50 16.54
C ASP A 108 18.42 -5.78 17.65
N TRP A 109 17.39 -4.98 17.72
CA TRP A 109 16.25 -5.19 18.59
C TRP A 109 15.46 -6.42 18.12
N GLY A 110 15.31 -7.47 18.92
CA GLY A 110 14.66 -8.75 18.56
C GLY A 110 13.27 -8.67 17.86
N GLY A 111 12.87 -7.48 17.41
CA GLY A 111 11.70 -7.14 16.62
C GLY A 111 11.83 -7.34 15.11
N ALA A 112 12.90 -7.96 14.60
CA ALA A 112 13.09 -8.17 13.16
C ALA A 112 11.88 -8.87 12.51
N SER A 113 11.20 -9.77 13.22
CA SER A 113 9.99 -10.43 12.74
C SER A 113 8.80 -9.47 12.64
N VAL A 114 8.64 -8.55 13.59
CA VAL A 114 7.55 -7.57 13.61
C VAL A 114 7.74 -6.53 12.51
N THR A 115 8.96 -6.05 12.32
CA THR A 115 9.28 -5.09 11.26
C THR A 115 9.10 -5.68 9.87
N THR A 116 9.56 -6.91 9.67
CA THR A 116 9.35 -7.64 8.40
C THR A 116 7.87 -7.86 8.13
N PHE A 117 7.09 -8.26 9.14
CA PHE A 117 5.64 -8.39 9.02
C PHE A 117 4.97 -7.06 8.66
N LEU A 118 5.36 -5.97 9.33
CA LEU A 118 4.78 -4.65 9.08
C LEU A 118 5.13 -4.13 7.68
N MET A 119 6.37 -4.33 7.23
CA MET A 119 6.79 -4.01 5.86
C MET A 119 5.97 -4.78 4.82
N HIS A 120 5.76 -6.07 5.05
CA HIS A 120 4.98 -6.92 4.16
C HIS A 120 3.50 -6.50 4.16
N LEU A 121 2.93 -6.19 5.33
CA LEU A 121 1.56 -5.70 5.45
C LEU A 121 1.36 -4.37 4.70
N LEU A 122 2.28 -3.41 4.86
CA LEU A 122 2.23 -2.13 4.16
C LEU A 122 2.35 -2.32 2.63
N LEU A 123 3.18 -3.27 2.19
CA LEU A 123 3.29 -3.61 0.76
C LEU A 123 1.96 -4.14 0.21
N ILE A 124 1.32 -5.09 0.91
CA ILE A 124 0.02 -5.65 0.51
C ILE A 124 -1.05 -4.56 0.45
N VAL A 125 -1.14 -3.73 1.50
CA VAL A 125 -2.10 -2.61 1.55
C VAL A 125 -1.82 -1.60 0.44
N GLY A 126 -0.55 -1.30 0.16
CA GLY A 126 -0.14 -0.42 -0.95
C GLY A 126 -0.57 -0.96 -2.32
N LEU A 127 -0.37 -2.25 -2.58
CA LEU A 127 -0.83 -2.91 -3.81
C LEU A 127 -2.36 -2.93 -3.91
N ALA A 128 -3.07 -3.19 -2.82
CA ALA A 128 -4.53 -3.13 -2.78
C ALA A 128 -5.05 -1.72 -3.08
N CYS A 129 -4.43 -0.68 -2.52
CA CYS A 129 -4.77 0.72 -2.81
C CYS A 129 -4.49 1.10 -4.27
N MET A 130 -3.38 0.62 -4.85
CA MET A 130 -3.08 0.80 -6.27
C MET A 130 -4.11 0.11 -7.17
N THR A 131 -4.48 -1.11 -6.83
CA THR A 131 -5.55 -1.85 -7.53
C THR A 131 -6.88 -1.11 -7.45
N TRP A 132 -7.24 -0.60 -6.27
CA TRP A 132 -8.44 0.21 -6.08
C TRP A 132 -8.39 1.51 -6.91
N MET A 133 -7.23 2.16 -6.97
CA MET A 133 -7.04 3.35 -7.78
C MET A 133 -7.24 3.05 -9.28
N GLY A 134 -6.64 1.95 -9.78
CA GLY A 134 -6.84 1.49 -11.15
C GLY A 134 -8.30 1.12 -11.45
N TYR A 135 -8.95 0.39 -10.53
CA TYR A 135 -10.36 0.04 -10.64
C TYR A 135 -11.26 1.30 -10.71
N SER A 136 -10.96 2.30 -9.89
CA SER A 136 -11.67 3.59 -9.90
C SER A 136 -11.41 4.38 -11.19
N ALA A 137 -10.20 4.29 -11.75
CA ALA A 137 -9.83 4.93 -13.01
C ALA A 137 -10.58 4.30 -14.22
N ALA A 138 -10.93 3.03 -14.16
CA ALA A 138 -11.67 2.36 -15.23
C ALA A 138 -13.05 2.98 -15.52
N TRP A 139 -13.64 3.72 -14.59
CA TRP A 139 -14.88 4.49 -14.81
C TRP A 139 -14.72 5.62 -15.82
N VAL A 140 -13.49 6.01 -16.09
CA VAL A 140 -13.16 7.04 -17.09
C VAL A 140 -13.70 6.69 -18.46
N PHE A 141 -13.67 5.42 -18.84
CA PHE A 141 -14.17 4.98 -20.14
C PHE A 141 -15.66 5.27 -20.31
N GLU A 142 -16.45 5.16 -19.24
CA GLU A 142 -17.88 5.48 -19.29
C GLU A 142 -18.12 6.99 -19.31
N ASP A 143 -17.39 7.74 -18.46
CA ASP A 143 -17.48 9.21 -18.42
C ASP A 143 -17.06 9.82 -19.77
N ALA A 144 -16.05 9.24 -20.42
CA ALA A 144 -15.62 9.61 -21.77
C ALA A 144 -16.68 9.34 -22.83
N ALA A 145 -17.32 8.19 -22.76
CA ALA A 145 -18.39 7.85 -23.70
C ALA A 145 -19.58 8.80 -23.53
N LYS A 146 -19.99 9.09 -22.28
CA LYS A 146 -21.07 10.03 -21.97
C LYS A 146 -20.79 11.46 -22.44
N ALA A 147 -19.56 11.94 -22.26
CA ALA A 147 -19.15 13.28 -22.70
C ALA A 147 -19.23 13.46 -24.23
N ARG A 148 -19.00 12.40 -25.00
CA ARG A 148 -19.14 12.42 -26.46
C ARG A 148 -20.57 12.36 -26.93
N GLN A 149 -21.50 11.81 -26.14
CA GLN A 149 -22.90 11.67 -26.46
C GLN A 149 -23.67 13.00 -26.54
N THR A 150 -23.22 14.02 -25.86
CA THR A 150 -23.86 15.34 -25.84
C THR A 150 -23.83 16.01 -27.23
N SER A 151 -23.04 15.49 -28.17
CA SER A 151 -22.85 16.07 -29.51
C SER A 151 -23.59 15.40 -30.65
N ASP A 152 -24.11 14.14 -30.49
CA ASP A 152 -24.64 13.42 -31.65
C ASP A 152 -25.77 12.42 -31.29
N ASN A 153 -27.00 12.69 -31.78
CA ASN A 153 -28.23 12.05 -31.31
C ASN A 153 -28.55 10.66 -31.91
N GLY A 154 -27.77 10.10 -32.80
CA GLY A 154 -28.16 8.89 -33.53
C GLY A 154 -27.29 7.65 -33.35
N LEU A 155 -25.99 7.79 -33.08
CA LEU A 155 -25.06 6.68 -32.99
C LEU A 155 -24.73 6.26 -31.52
N SER A 156 -25.31 6.95 -30.57
CA SER A 156 -24.96 6.90 -29.14
C SER A 156 -25.20 5.53 -28.47
N ARG A 157 -26.30 4.84 -28.76
CA ARG A 157 -26.68 3.58 -28.09
C ARG A 157 -25.65 2.45 -28.25
N ARG A 158 -25.07 2.34 -29.45
CA ARG A 158 -24.07 1.29 -29.74
C ARG A 158 -22.73 1.57 -29.06
N PHE A 159 -22.35 2.84 -28.90
CA PHE A 159 -21.12 3.23 -28.22
C PHE A 159 -21.22 3.08 -26.71
N GLU A 160 -22.38 3.33 -26.11
CA GLU A 160 -22.61 3.16 -24.67
C GLU A 160 -22.44 1.72 -24.24
N THR A 161 -23.00 0.77 -24.95
CA THR A 161 -22.86 -0.67 -24.65
C THR A 161 -21.42 -1.11 -24.77
N ARG A 162 -20.70 -0.66 -25.78
CA ARG A 162 -19.28 -0.99 -25.96
C ARG A 162 -18.41 -0.38 -24.85
N ALA A 163 -18.65 0.86 -24.44
CA ALA A 163 -17.91 1.50 -23.35
C ALA A 163 -18.17 0.80 -22.00
N GLN A 164 -19.39 0.36 -21.75
CA GLN A 164 -19.75 -0.40 -20.56
C GLN A 164 -19.05 -1.77 -20.51
N VAL A 165 -19.02 -2.48 -21.63
CA VAL A 165 -18.31 -3.77 -21.74
C VAL A 165 -16.81 -3.56 -21.53
N LEU A 166 -16.23 -2.55 -22.19
CA LEU A 166 -14.80 -2.24 -22.06
C LEU A 166 -14.43 -1.88 -20.61
N ARG A 167 -15.26 -1.10 -19.92
CA ARG A 167 -15.08 -0.79 -18.50
C ARG A 167 -15.07 -2.06 -17.65
N ARG A 168 -16.09 -2.92 -17.80
CA ARG A 168 -16.18 -4.17 -17.03
C ARG A 168 -14.98 -5.06 -17.29
N PHE A 169 -14.58 -5.18 -18.54
CA PHE A 169 -13.37 -5.93 -18.91
C PHE A 169 -12.12 -5.35 -18.26
N ALA A 170 -11.90 -4.03 -18.36
CA ALA A 170 -10.78 -3.36 -17.71
C ALA A 170 -10.77 -3.56 -16.19
N GLN A 171 -11.94 -3.47 -15.53
CA GLN A 171 -12.07 -3.69 -14.09
C GLN A 171 -11.69 -5.13 -13.69
N VAL A 172 -12.14 -6.12 -14.46
CA VAL A 172 -11.78 -7.54 -14.22
C VAL A 172 -10.28 -7.74 -14.39
N VAL A 173 -9.70 -7.22 -15.47
CA VAL A 173 -8.26 -7.32 -15.71
C VAL A 173 -7.47 -6.68 -14.57
N ILE A 174 -7.84 -5.46 -14.14
CA ILE A 174 -7.17 -4.77 -13.04
C ILE A 174 -7.29 -5.56 -11.73
N ALA A 175 -8.49 -6.10 -11.43
CA ALA A 175 -8.70 -6.91 -10.24
C ALA A 175 -7.86 -8.19 -10.25
N VAL A 176 -7.81 -8.89 -11.39
CA VAL A 176 -7.01 -10.10 -11.56
C VAL A 176 -5.51 -9.80 -11.40
N VAL A 177 -5.02 -8.78 -12.11
CA VAL A 177 -3.60 -8.38 -12.03
C VAL A 177 -3.24 -7.94 -10.61
N GLY A 178 -4.10 -7.15 -9.95
CA GLY A 178 -3.88 -6.72 -8.57
C GLY A 178 -3.86 -7.90 -7.59
N THR A 179 -4.76 -8.87 -7.77
CA THR A 179 -4.80 -10.08 -6.95
C THR A 179 -3.53 -10.92 -7.15
N ILE A 180 -3.10 -11.11 -8.40
CA ILE A 180 -1.86 -11.84 -8.72
C ILE A 180 -0.65 -11.11 -8.11
N ALA A 181 -0.60 -9.79 -8.19
CA ALA A 181 0.48 -9.00 -7.60
C ALA A 181 0.53 -9.19 -6.07
N ILE A 182 -0.62 -9.17 -5.38
CA ILE A 182 -0.70 -9.41 -3.94
C ILE A 182 -0.27 -10.84 -3.59
N ILE A 183 -0.80 -11.85 -4.29
CA ILE A 183 -0.44 -13.25 -4.08
C ILE A 183 1.07 -13.47 -4.31
N GLY A 184 1.64 -12.82 -5.34
CA GLY A 184 3.06 -12.88 -5.66
C GLY A 184 4.00 -12.25 -4.61
N THR A 185 3.46 -11.54 -3.61
CA THR A 185 4.27 -11.06 -2.47
C THR A 185 4.61 -12.19 -1.47
N PHE A 186 3.90 -13.31 -1.52
CA PHE A 186 4.14 -14.47 -0.66
C PHE A 186 5.15 -15.42 -1.33
N ASP A 187 6.21 -15.80 -0.61
CA ASP A 187 7.26 -16.69 -1.15
C ASP A 187 6.71 -18.07 -1.57
N ALA A 188 5.79 -18.63 -0.79
CA ALA A 188 5.15 -19.91 -1.13
C ALA A 188 4.39 -19.85 -2.46
N ALA A 189 3.69 -18.74 -2.73
CA ALA A 189 2.96 -18.54 -3.99
C ALA A 189 3.92 -18.31 -5.16
N ARG A 190 5.01 -17.58 -4.93
CA ARG A 190 6.06 -17.36 -5.95
C ARG A 190 6.70 -18.66 -6.40
N HIS A 191 7.05 -19.55 -5.43
CA HIS A 191 7.57 -20.87 -5.74
C HIS A 191 6.56 -21.72 -6.50
N ALA A 192 5.29 -21.73 -6.12
CA ALA A 192 4.25 -22.44 -6.85
C ALA A 192 4.08 -21.90 -8.29
N MET A 193 4.09 -20.58 -8.48
CA MET A 193 4.01 -19.95 -9.81
C MET A 193 5.19 -20.32 -10.70
N THR A 194 6.42 -20.30 -10.17
CA THR A 194 7.61 -20.71 -10.94
C THR A 194 7.57 -22.17 -11.36
N THR A 195 7.08 -23.05 -10.49
CA THR A 195 6.90 -24.47 -10.80
C THR A 195 5.87 -24.69 -11.92
N VAL A 196 4.73 -24.00 -11.84
CA VAL A 196 3.68 -24.07 -12.88
C VAL A 196 4.21 -23.52 -14.22
N LEU A 197 4.90 -22.39 -14.21
CA LEU A 197 5.48 -21.79 -15.42
C LEU A 197 6.56 -22.70 -16.02
N ALA A 198 7.40 -23.31 -15.19
CA ALA A 198 8.41 -24.26 -15.65
C ALA A 198 7.78 -25.52 -16.27
N SER A 199 6.67 -26.03 -15.70
CA SER A 199 5.96 -27.18 -16.26
C SER A 199 5.18 -26.85 -17.54
N ALA A 200 4.74 -25.61 -17.71
CA ALA A 200 4.04 -25.16 -18.92
C ALA A 200 4.99 -24.77 -20.07
N GLY A 201 6.27 -24.53 -19.77
CA GLY A 201 7.29 -24.15 -20.74
C GLY A 201 8.11 -25.31 -21.32
N VAL A 202 7.82 -26.53 -20.86
CA VAL A 202 8.37 -27.78 -21.40
C VAL A 202 7.32 -28.42 -22.29
#